data_0201a363845aa1731770bb80f8e62d64
#
_entry.id   0201a363845aa1731770bb80f8e62d64
#
_cell.length_a   1.000
_cell.length_b   1.000
_cell.length_c   1.000
_cell.angle_alpha   90.00
_cell.angle_beta   90.00
_cell.angle_gamma   90.00
#
_symmetry.space_group_name_H-M   'P 1'
#
loop_
_entity.id
_entity.type
_entity.pdbx_description
1 polymer ?
#
loop_
_entity_poly.entity_id
_entity_poly.type
_entity_poly.pdbx_seq_one_letter_code
_entity_poly.pdbx_strand_id
1 'polypeptide(L)'
;MIELLGNEPARQFTLAEICRSLNISRATGHAILTTLTAHDWVTRDPASAEYAWGPAMASLTKPADSLVYRAELQALAADTGTQVSLTRREGRTMVIVETVGDCLTGPRISPGLRTPLVAPVGRDYIAGSSTETQKTWLEAIGQPDPGLRRRMTAVLKEIRQRGFVVERLTKEYVRVYTALRALSSDGEIDMITTQLARAFADLTTIDVLPDEMATISGHSVATISAPITVDGSVTMSVTAAVFATLTSGAIRDLGTKVRATAHSIEERIAHHGHVTTI
;
A
#
# COMPACT_ATOMS: atom_id res chain seq x y z
N MET A 1 12.09 -28.12 6.10
CA MET A 1 11.43 -28.29 4.77
C MET A 1 11.18 -26.93 4.10
N ILE A 2 10.52 -25.99 4.75
CA ILE A 2 10.32 -24.62 4.24
C ILE A 2 11.65 -23.93 3.92
N GLU A 3 12.64 -23.98 4.84
CA GLU A 3 13.99 -23.43 4.60
C GLU A 3 14.70 -24.09 3.41
N LEU A 4 14.57 -25.43 3.26
CA LEU A 4 15.16 -26.14 2.13
C LEU A 4 14.64 -25.64 0.79
N LEU A 5 13.31 -25.48 0.68
CA LEU A 5 12.68 -24.95 -0.54
C LEU A 5 12.96 -23.46 -0.73
N GLY A 6 13.07 -22.70 0.36
CA GLY A 6 13.31 -21.25 0.34
C GLY A 6 14.73 -20.83 -0.03
N ASN A 7 15.72 -21.67 0.26
CA ASN A 7 17.12 -21.42 -0.12
C ASN A 7 17.35 -21.51 -1.64
N GLU A 8 16.51 -22.25 -2.36
CA GLU A 8 16.58 -22.39 -3.81
C GLU A 8 15.17 -22.22 -4.44
N PRO A 9 14.56 -21.02 -4.38
CA PRO A 9 13.15 -20.82 -4.75
C PRO A 9 12.82 -21.10 -6.22
N ALA A 10 13.81 -21.09 -7.10
CA ALA A 10 13.66 -21.42 -8.51
C ALA A 10 13.80 -22.92 -8.81
N ARG A 11 14.17 -23.74 -7.80
CA ARG A 11 14.39 -25.18 -7.96
C ARG A 11 13.16 -25.98 -7.53
N GLN A 12 12.89 -27.04 -8.27
CA GLN A 12 11.94 -28.09 -7.91
C GLN A 12 12.67 -29.29 -7.28
N PHE A 13 12.05 -29.94 -6.32
CA PHE A 13 12.62 -31.02 -5.54
C PHE A 13 11.71 -32.24 -5.57
N THR A 14 12.27 -33.42 -5.79
CA THR A 14 11.54 -34.68 -5.61
C THR A 14 11.33 -35.00 -4.13
N LEU A 15 10.29 -35.78 -3.81
CA LEU A 15 10.08 -36.29 -2.44
C LEU A 15 11.32 -36.98 -1.87
N ALA A 16 12.06 -37.72 -2.71
CA ALA A 16 13.25 -38.44 -2.29
C ALA A 16 14.42 -37.51 -1.91
N GLU A 17 14.63 -36.42 -2.64
CA GLU A 17 15.63 -35.40 -2.32
C GLU A 17 15.29 -34.70 -1.03
N ILE A 18 14.03 -34.27 -0.85
CA ILE A 18 13.57 -33.62 0.38
C ILE A 18 13.77 -34.51 1.60
N CYS A 19 13.34 -35.79 1.50
CA CYS A 19 13.50 -36.74 2.61
C CYS A 19 14.96 -37.01 2.96
N ARG A 20 15.83 -37.10 1.96
CA ARG A 20 17.28 -37.29 2.17
C ARG A 20 17.91 -36.06 2.80
N SER A 21 17.61 -34.84 2.32
CA SER A 21 18.15 -33.59 2.84
C SER A 21 17.74 -33.32 4.28
N LEU A 22 16.52 -33.72 4.65
CA LEU A 22 15.99 -33.49 6.01
C LEU A 22 16.14 -34.69 6.94
N ASN A 23 16.71 -35.78 6.46
CA ASN A 23 16.86 -37.05 7.19
C ASN A 23 15.55 -37.55 7.81
N ILE A 24 14.45 -37.54 7.03
CA ILE A 24 13.14 -38.00 7.47
C ILE A 24 12.64 -39.18 6.61
N SER A 25 11.70 -39.96 7.17
CA SER A 25 11.10 -41.09 6.43
C SER A 25 10.26 -40.56 5.23
N ARG A 26 10.12 -41.38 4.19
CA ARG A 26 9.30 -41.05 3.02
C ARG A 26 7.82 -40.84 3.40
N ALA A 27 7.31 -41.62 4.36
CA ALA A 27 5.96 -41.47 4.86
C ALA A 27 5.75 -40.10 5.57
N THR A 28 6.71 -39.71 6.43
CA THR A 28 6.71 -38.41 7.09
C THR A 28 6.81 -37.26 6.10
N GLY A 29 7.74 -37.33 5.14
CA GLY A 29 7.89 -36.33 4.11
C GLY A 29 6.63 -36.15 3.27
N HIS A 30 5.99 -37.24 2.86
CA HIS A 30 4.74 -37.20 2.11
C HIS A 30 3.61 -36.56 2.92
N ALA A 31 3.42 -36.94 4.19
CA ALA A 31 2.38 -36.37 5.04
C ALA A 31 2.54 -34.83 5.22
N ILE A 32 3.77 -34.38 5.48
CA ILE A 32 4.06 -32.95 5.62
C ILE A 32 3.80 -32.22 4.31
N LEU A 33 4.30 -32.73 3.16
CA LEU A 33 4.10 -32.09 1.86
C LEU A 33 2.63 -32.06 1.44
N THR A 34 1.84 -33.10 1.76
CA THR A 34 0.39 -33.11 1.52
C THR A 34 -0.29 -31.97 2.28
N THR A 35 0.05 -31.79 3.56
CA THR A 35 -0.50 -30.69 4.37
C THR A 35 -0.08 -29.32 3.82
N LEU A 36 1.20 -29.14 3.48
CA LEU A 36 1.71 -27.89 2.95
C LEU A 36 1.09 -27.56 1.57
N THR A 37 0.84 -28.56 0.73
CA THR A 37 0.18 -28.37 -0.56
C THR A 37 -1.30 -28.03 -0.39
N ALA A 38 -1.99 -28.63 0.57
CA ALA A 38 -3.39 -28.31 0.87
C ALA A 38 -3.61 -26.85 1.34
N HIS A 39 -2.55 -26.20 1.82
CA HIS A 39 -2.54 -24.78 2.24
C HIS A 39 -1.80 -23.86 1.28
N ASP A 40 -1.50 -24.31 0.06
CA ASP A 40 -0.79 -23.54 -0.98
C ASP A 40 0.61 -23.04 -0.58
N TRP A 41 1.22 -23.62 0.48
CA TRP A 41 2.57 -23.29 0.91
C TRP A 41 3.64 -23.95 0.05
N VAL A 42 3.29 -25.06 -0.56
CA VAL A 42 4.08 -25.82 -1.51
C VAL A 42 3.19 -26.17 -2.69
N THR A 43 3.70 -26.07 -3.90
CA THR A 43 3.04 -26.59 -5.11
C THR A 43 3.66 -27.93 -5.48
N ARG A 44 2.84 -28.82 -6.04
CA ARG A 44 3.31 -30.06 -6.62
C ARG A 44 3.00 -30.06 -8.12
N ASP A 45 4.02 -30.21 -8.93
CA ASP A 45 3.83 -30.40 -10.37
C ASP A 45 3.19 -31.78 -10.64
N PRO A 46 2.02 -31.84 -11.27
CA PRO A 46 1.36 -33.10 -11.56
C PRO A 46 2.11 -33.96 -12.59
N ALA A 47 2.95 -33.38 -13.46
CA ALA A 47 3.69 -34.12 -14.50
C ALA A 47 5.00 -34.70 -13.97
N SER A 48 5.83 -33.92 -13.26
CA SER A 48 7.12 -34.38 -12.72
C SER A 48 7.00 -34.96 -11.31
N ALA A 49 5.88 -34.73 -10.62
CA ALA A 49 5.67 -35.04 -9.20
C ALA A 49 6.68 -34.34 -8.27
N GLU A 50 7.31 -33.27 -8.71
CA GLU A 50 8.23 -32.44 -7.95
C GLU A 50 7.51 -31.36 -7.17
N TYR A 51 8.15 -30.88 -6.13
CA TYR A 51 7.64 -29.90 -5.20
C TYR A 51 8.42 -28.60 -5.31
N ALA A 52 7.71 -27.49 -5.34
CA ALA A 52 8.24 -26.13 -5.41
C ALA A 52 7.60 -25.24 -4.36
N TRP A 53 8.13 -24.06 -4.23
CA TRP A 53 7.61 -22.98 -3.41
C TRP A 53 6.16 -22.62 -3.83
N GLY A 54 5.21 -22.64 -2.90
CA GLY A 54 3.80 -22.37 -3.17
C GLY A 54 3.43 -20.88 -3.10
N PRO A 55 2.30 -20.47 -3.71
CA PRO A 55 1.87 -19.06 -3.76
C PRO A 55 1.58 -18.46 -2.38
N ALA A 56 1.15 -19.24 -1.39
CA ALA A 56 0.94 -18.76 -0.03
C ALA A 56 2.26 -18.29 0.64
N MET A 57 3.41 -18.76 0.18
CA MET A 57 4.71 -18.33 0.68
C MET A 57 5.04 -16.88 0.29
N ALA A 58 4.52 -16.40 -0.83
CA ALA A 58 4.65 -14.99 -1.22
C ALA A 58 4.03 -14.06 -0.17
N SER A 59 3.03 -14.51 0.56
CA SER A 59 2.42 -13.75 1.67
C SER A 59 3.27 -13.76 2.94
N LEU A 60 4.19 -14.72 3.10
CA LEU A 60 5.11 -14.80 4.24
C LEU A 60 6.41 -14.04 4.00
N THR A 61 6.77 -13.76 2.76
CA THR A 61 7.83 -12.83 2.42
C THR A 61 7.34 -11.39 2.60
N LYS A 62 6.71 -11.10 3.75
CA LYS A 62 6.57 -9.71 4.17
C LYS A 62 7.99 -9.16 4.27
N PRO A 63 8.30 -8.05 3.60
CA PRO A 63 9.58 -7.40 3.81
C PRO A 63 9.78 -7.21 5.30
N ALA A 64 10.96 -7.54 5.81
CA ALA A 64 11.29 -7.34 7.23
C ALA A 64 10.97 -5.92 7.70
N ASP A 65 11.02 -4.96 6.78
CA ASP A 65 10.66 -3.55 6.97
C ASP A 65 9.24 -3.33 7.50
N SER A 66 8.26 -4.15 7.11
CA SER A 66 6.87 -3.93 7.55
C SER A 66 6.64 -4.22 9.03
N LEU A 67 7.40 -5.17 9.60
CA LEU A 67 7.32 -5.50 11.02
C LEU A 67 8.04 -4.46 11.90
N VAL A 68 9.05 -3.79 11.35
CA VAL A 68 9.87 -2.80 12.06
C VAL A 68 9.01 -1.60 12.50
N TYR A 69 8.02 -1.19 11.69
CA TYR A 69 7.19 0.00 11.95
C TYR A 69 5.81 -0.33 12.52
N ARG A 70 5.56 -1.59 12.84
CA ARG A 70 4.25 -2.06 13.30
C ARG A 70 3.84 -1.39 14.63
N ALA A 71 4.77 -1.09 15.50
CA ALA A 71 4.48 -0.46 16.79
C ALA A 71 3.95 0.97 16.62
N GLU A 72 4.57 1.76 15.74
CA GLU A 72 4.14 3.13 15.42
C GLU A 72 2.75 3.14 14.78
N LEU A 73 2.51 2.20 13.85
CA LEU A 73 1.20 2.06 13.22
C LEU A 73 0.12 1.64 14.24
N GLN A 74 0.44 0.71 15.16
CA GLN A 74 -0.48 0.28 16.23
C GLN A 74 -0.81 1.42 17.20
N ALA A 75 0.18 2.23 17.57
CA ALA A 75 -0.03 3.39 18.41
C ALA A 75 -0.99 4.39 17.74
N LEU A 76 -0.80 4.68 16.46
CA LEU A 76 -1.71 5.55 15.70
C LEU A 76 -3.11 4.95 15.60
N ALA A 77 -3.23 3.65 15.31
CA ALA A 77 -4.52 2.98 15.22
C ALA A 77 -5.28 3.01 16.55
N ALA A 78 -4.59 2.79 17.67
CA ALA A 78 -5.18 2.85 19.01
C ALA A 78 -5.62 4.29 19.39
N ASP A 79 -4.81 5.30 19.04
CA ASP A 79 -5.12 6.70 19.32
C ASP A 79 -6.26 7.26 18.49
N THR A 80 -6.43 6.77 17.27
CA THR A 80 -7.43 7.30 16.33
C THR A 80 -8.69 6.43 16.19
N GLY A 81 -8.64 5.18 16.66
CA GLY A 81 -9.72 4.20 16.46
C GLY A 81 -9.94 3.81 14.99
N THR A 82 -8.94 4.01 14.12
CA THR A 82 -9.03 3.73 12.69
C THR A 82 -8.12 2.58 12.29
N GLN A 83 -8.42 1.92 11.17
CA GLN A 83 -7.45 1.05 10.53
C GLN A 83 -6.33 1.91 9.95
N VAL A 84 -5.07 1.53 10.21
CA VAL A 84 -3.88 2.20 9.69
C VAL A 84 -3.12 1.26 8.78
N SER A 85 -2.65 1.76 7.66
CA SER A 85 -1.85 1.01 6.70
C SER A 85 -0.53 1.70 6.38
N LEU A 86 0.48 0.90 6.08
CA LEU A 86 1.74 1.32 5.49
C LEU A 86 1.76 0.90 4.03
N THR A 87 1.98 1.86 3.16
CA THR A 87 2.08 1.65 1.70
C THR A 87 3.51 1.92 1.25
N ARG A 88 4.07 1.05 0.40
CA ARG A 88 5.40 1.21 -0.19
C ARG A 88 5.28 1.42 -1.69
N ARG A 89 6.13 2.28 -2.24
CA ARG A 89 6.26 2.49 -3.67
C ARG A 89 7.15 1.41 -4.30
N GLU A 90 6.65 0.77 -5.34
CA GLU A 90 7.38 -0.19 -6.18
C GLU A 90 7.30 0.27 -7.64
N GLY A 91 8.27 1.07 -8.07
CA GLY A 91 8.27 1.69 -9.39
C GLY A 91 7.08 2.63 -9.61
N ARG A 92 6.15 2.24 -10.47
CA ARG A 92 4.90 2.96 -10.76
C ARG A 92 3.67 2.40 -10.04
N THR A 93 3.88 1.56 -9.04
CA THR A 93 2.83 0.93 -8.25
C THR A 93 3.07 1.24 -6.77
N MET A 94 2.01 1.36 -6.02
CA MET A 94 1.99 1.43 -4.57
C MET A 94 1.42 0.13 -4.04
N VAL A 95 2.07 -0.46 -3.04
CA VAL A 95 1.70 -1.74 -2.44
C VAL A 95 1.48 -1.56 -0.95
N ILE A 96 0.33 -1.98 -0.45
CA ILE A 96 0.08 -2.00 0.99
C ILE A 96 0.89 -3.15 1.59
N VAL A 97 1.86 -2.82 2.43
CA VAL A 97 2.79 -3.80 3.02
C VAL A 97 2.38 -4.21 4.44
N GLU A 98 1.67 -3.34 5.16
CA GLU A 98 1.19 -3.64 6.52
C GLU A 98 -0.15 -2.95 6.78
N THR A 99 -0.98 -3.57 7.62
CA THR A 99 -2.20 -2.98 8.16
C THR A 99 -2.38 -3.36 9.62
N VAL A 100 -2.83 -2.41 10.43
CA VAL A 100 -3.14 -2.60 11.85
C VAL A 100 -4.47 -1.93 12.20
N GLY A 101 -5.09 -2.35 13.29
CA GLY A 101 -6.40 -1.85 13.70
C GLY A 101 -7.54 -2.41 12.85
N ASP A 102 -8.76 -1.98 13.17
CA ASP A 102 -9.98 -2.42 12.51
C ASP A 102 -10.65 -1.29 11.74
N CYS A 103 -11.23 -1.60 10.58
CA CYS A 103 -12.09 -0.68 9.83
C CYS A 103 -13.55 -0.98 10.17
N LEU A 104 -14.16 -0.09 10.96
CA LEU A 104 -15.54 -0.27 11.42
C LEU A 104 -16.59 0.29 10.45
N THR A 105 -16.21 1.23 9.59
CA THR A 105 -17.16 2.05 8.81
C THR A 105 -16.96 1.96 7.29
N GLY A 106 -15.92 1.26 6.82
CA GLY A 106 -15.57 1.22 5.40
C GLY A 106 -15.02 -0.12 4.92
N PRO A 107 -14.57 -0.19 3.69
CA PRO A 107 -13.93 -1.39 3.16
C PRO A 107 -12.60 -1.66 3.86
N ARG A 108 -12.42 -2.89 4.32
CA ARG A 108 -11.18 -3.31 4.96
C ARG A 108 -10.01 -3.25 3.97
N ILE A 109 -8.98 -2.51 4.34
CA ILE A 109 -7.72 -2.44 3.61
C ILE A 109 -6.88 -3.66 4.00
N SER A 110 -6.27 -4.34 3.02
CA SER A 110 -5.49 -5.56 3.28
C SER A 110 -4.09 -5.45 2.69
N PRO A 111 -3.08 -6.04 3.33
CA PRO A 111 -1.74 -6.16 2.75
C PRO A 111 -1.79 -6.88 1.41
N GLY A 112 -0.88 -6.51 0.51
CA GLY A 112 -0.81 -7.05 -0.86
C GLY A 112 -1.66 -6.28 -1.88
N LEU A 113 -2.59 -5.41 -1.45
CA LEU A 113 -3.33 -4.56 -2.39
C LEU A 113 -2.36 -3.65 -3.15
N ARG A 114 -2.44 -3.70 -4.46
CA ARG A 114 -1.62 -2.91 -5.39
C ARG A 114 -2.47 -1.80 -6.02
N THR A 115 -1.91 -0.60 -6.06
CA THR A 115 -2.58 0.57 -6.63
C THR A 115 -1.60 1.31 -7.53
N PRO A 116 -2.00 1.73 -8.74
CA PRO A 116 -1.10 2.45 -9.62
C PRO A 116 -0.78 3.85 -9.09
N LEU A 117 0.45 4.28 -9.29
CA LEU A 117 0.88 5.67 -9.05
C LEU A 117 0.56 6.52 -10.27
N VAL A 118 -0.71 6.86 -10.44
CA VAL A 118 -1.25 7.64 -11.58
C VAL A 118 -2.27 8.63 -11.04
N ALA A 119 -2.30 9.85 -11.58
CA ALA A 119 -3.22 10.89 -11.13
C ALA A 119 -4.69 10.43 -11.10
N PRO A 120 -5.44 10.76 -10.03
CA PRO A 120 -5.07 11.57 -8.86
C PRO A 120 -4.49 10.74 -7.70
N VAL A 121 -4.23 9.44 -7.89
CA VAL A 121 -3.79 8.50 -6.85
C VAL A 121 -2.30 8.66 -6.57
N GLY A 122 -1.90 8.63 -5.29
CA GLY A 122 -0.51 8.76 -4.87
C GLY A 122 0.00 10.21 -4.84
N ARG A 123 -0.88 11.16 -4.57
CA ARG A 123 -0.53 12.59 -4.44
C ARG A 123 0.53 12.85 -3.38
N ASP A 124 0.54 12.10 -2.31
CA ASP A 124 1.55 12.12 -1.25
C ASP A 124 2.96 11.79 -1.79
N TYR A 125 3.09 10.82 -2.68
CA TYR A 125 4.36 10.47 -3.32
C TYR A 125 4.85 11.52 -4.33
N ILE A 126 3.94 12.32 -4.87
CA ILE A 126 4.22 13.24 -5.99
C ILE A 126 4.32 14.69 -5.53
N ALA A 127 3.67 15.07 -4.45
CA ALA A 127 3.60 16.48 -4.04
C ALA A 127 4.98 17.13 -3.82
N GLY A 128 5.96 16.39 -3.29
CA GLY A 128 7.34 16.85 -3.10
C GLY A 128 8.26 16.71 -4.32
N SER A 129 7.80 16.08 -5.39
CA SER A 129 8.61 15.82 -6.59
C SER A 129 8.79 17.08 -7.46
N SER A 130 9.70 17.00 -8.44
CA SER A 130 9.91 18.07 -9.43
C SER A 130 8.65 18.37 -10.24
N THR A 131 8.58 19.57 -10.79
CA THR A 131 7.45 19.99 -11.65
C THR A 131 7.31 19.07 -12.87
N GLU A 132 8.41 18.58 -13.42
CA GLU A 132 8.39 17.65 -14.56
C GLU A 132 7.81 16.29 -14.16
N THR A 133 8.19 15.76 -13.00
CA THR A 133 7.60 14.53 -12.46
C THR A 133 6.11 14.68 -12.19
N GLN A 134 5.68 15.80 -11.62
CA GLN A 134 4.26 16.09 -11.38
C GLN A 134 3.48 16.16 -12.68
N LYS A 135 4.06 16.81 -13.71
CA LYS A 135 3.47 16.91 -15.05
C LYS A 135 3.33 15.53 -15.70
N THR A 136 4.39 14.73 -15.72
CA THR A 136 4.39 13.36 -16.27
C THR A 136 3.36 12.47 -15.57
N TRP A 137 3.27 12.56 -14.24
CA TRP A 137 2.28 11.81 -13.46
C TRP A 137 0.84 12.24 -13.80
N LEU A 138 0.60 13.54 -13.96
CA LEU A 138 -0.72 14.08 -14.33
C LEU A 138 -1.10 13.71 -15.77
N GLU A 139 -0.15 13.73 -16.69
CA GLU A 139 -0.38 13.42 -18.12
C GLU A 139 -0.51 11.92 -18.40
N ALA A 140 -0.13 11.07 -17.46
CA ALA A 140 -0.28 9.61 -17.59
C ALA A 140 -1.76 9.16 -17.72
N ILE A 141 -2.72 10.00 -17.34
CA ILE A 141 -4.17 9.75 -17.57
C ILE A 141 -4.65 10.18 -18.96
N GLY A 142 -3.77 10.67 -19.83
CA GLY A 142 -4.09 11.28 -21.12
C GLY A 142 -4.02 12.80 -21.03
N GLN A 143 -4.90 13.50 -21.74
CA GLN A 143 -4.97 14.97 -21.69
C GLN A 143 -5.97 15.41 -20.60
N PRO A 144 -5.49 15.79 -19.40
CA PRO A 144 -6.38 16.27 -18.36
C PRO A 144 -6.99 17.63 -18.75
N ASP A 145 -8.25 17.80 -18.44
CA ASP A 145 -8.97 19.06 -18.60
C ASP A 145 -8.28 20.21 -17.84
N PRO A 146 -8.34 21.47 -18.33
CA PRO A 146 -7.71 22.61 -17.68
C PRO A 146 -8.18 22.87 -16.24
N GLY A 147 -9.42 22.52 -15.90
CA GLY A 147 -9.96 22.61 -14.53
C GLY A 147 -9.26 21.62 -13.59
N LEU A 148 -9.11 20.37 -14.03
CA LEU A 148 -8.39 19.35 -13.30
C LEU A 148 -6.91 19.74 -13.09
N ARG A 149 -6.24 20.27 -14.11
CA ARG A 149 -4.84 20.75 -13.98
C ARG A 149 -4.72 21.82 -12.90
N ARG A 150 -5.60 22.82 -12.92
CA ARG A 150 -5.60 23.88 -11.89
C ARG A 150 -5.86 23.32 -10.50
N ARG A 151 -6.85 22.44 -10.37
CA ARG A 151 -7.17 21.77 -9.10
C ARG A 151 -5.98 20.98 -8.57
N MET A 152 -5.37 20.14 -9.40
CA MET A 152 -4.23 19.32 -8.99
C MET A 152 -3.02 20.16 -8.60
N THR A 153 -2.73 21.26 -9.32
CA THR A 153 -1.66 22.18 -8.94
C THR A 153 -1.89 22.78 -7.55
N ALA A 154 -3.12 23.23 -7.26
CA ALA A 154 -3.48 23.77 -5.95
C ALA A 154 -3.39 22.69 -4.85
N VAL A 155 -3.89 21.48 -5.12
CA VAL A 155 -3.87 20.35 -4.19
C VAL A 155 -2.43 19.92 -3.88
N LEU A 156 -1.56 19.74 -4.87
CA LEU A 156 -0.16 19.37 -4.63
C LEU A 156 0.60 20.44 -3.85
N LYS A 157 0.30 21.72 -4.09
CA LYS A 157 0.84 22.83 -3.31
C LYS A 157 0.39 22.75 -1.85
N GLU A 158 -0.90 22.53 -1.62
CA GLU A 158 -1.47 22.41 -0.27
C GLU A 158 -0.90 21.22 0.48
N ILE A 159 -0.79 20.05 -0.16
CA ILE A 159 -0.18 18.85 0.45
C ILE A 159 1.25 19.13 0.89
N ARG A 160 2.05 19.84 0.10
CA ARG A 160 3.42 20.22 0.49
C ARG A 160 3.45 21.13 1.73
N GLN A 161 2.46 22.01 1.87
CA GLN A 161 2.39 22.95 2.99
C GLN A 161 1.92 22.27 4.29
N ARG A 162 0.85 21.48 4.21
CA ARG A 162 0.26 20.84 5.39
C ARG A 162 0.90 19.49 5.74
N GLY A 163 1.54 18.81 4.78
CA GLY A 163 2.27 17.55 4.98
C GLY A 163 1.41 16.28 4.96
N PHE A 164 0.15 16.36 4.55
CA PHE A 164 -0.74 15.20 4.43
C PHE A 164 -1.77 15.36 3.31
N VAL A 165 -2.31 14.25 2.84
CA VAL A 165 -3.38 14.14 1.84
C VAL A 165 -4.70 13.87 2.54
N VAL A 166 -5.78 14.43 2.04
CA VAL A 166 -7.15 14.08 2.40
C VAL A 166 -7.84 13.44 1.20
N GLU A 167 -8.19 12.16 1.28
CA GLU A 167 -8.99 11.50 0.25
C GLU A 167 -10.46 11.66 0.58
N ARG A 168 -11.23 12.25 -0.34
CA ARG A 168 -12.67 12.44 -0.14
C ARG A 168 -13.43 11.15 -0.38
N LEU A 169 -14.38 10.87 0.49
CA LEU A 169 -15.28 9.75 0.33
C LEU A 169 -16.38 10.12 -0.66
N THR A 170 -16.27 9.63 -1.88
CA THR A 170 -17.27 9.77 -2.94
C THR A 170 -17.79 8.40 -3.35
N LYS A 171 -18.94 8.36 -4.06
CA LYS A 171 -19.46 7.11 -4.63
C LYS A 171 -18.48 6.47 -5.62
N GLU A 172 -17.77 7.31 -6.34
CA GLU A 172 -16.74 6.95 -7.30
C GLU A 172 -15.54 6.34 -6.60
N TYR A 173 -15.08 6.93 -5.50
CA TYR A 173 -14.00 6.37 -4.67
C TYR A 173 -14.31 4.91 -4.29
N VAL A 174 -15.51 4.66 -3.78
CA VAL A 174 -15.93 3.30 -3.37
C VAL A 174 -15.92 2.33 -4.55
N ARG A 175 -16.42 2.75 -5.72
CA ARG A 175 -16.45 1.93 -6.95
C ARG A 175 -15.05 1.58 -7.41
N VAL A 176 -14.16 2.57 -7.45
CA VAL A 176 -12.77 2.37 -7.88
C VAL A 176 -11.99 1.50 -6.90
N TYR A 177 -12.14 1.74 -5.61
CA TYR A 177 -11.50 0.90 -4.59
C TYR A 177 -11.94 -0.56 -4.71
N THR A 178 -13.25 -0.81 -4.92
CA THR A 178 -13.80 -2.16 -5.13
C THR A 178 -13.24 -2.81 -6.40
N ALA A 179 -13.12 -2.05 -7.49
CA ALA A 179 -12.56 -2.54 -8.74
C ALA A 179 -11.06 -2.86 -8.61
N LEU A 180 -10.26 -1.99 -7.99
CA LEU A 180 -8.84 -2.23 -7.72
C LEU A 180 -8.63 -3.49 -6.87
N ARG A 181 -9.50 -3.71 -5.89
CA ARG A 181 -9.45 -4.91 -5.05
C ARG A 181 -9.74 -6.19 -5.85
N ALA A 182 -10.71 -6.15 -6.76
CA ALA A 182 -11.04 -7.30 -7.62
C ALA A 182 -9.90 -7.64 -8.60
N LEU A 183 -9.15 -6.62 -9.06
CA LEU A 183 -8.09 -6.77 -10.05
C LEU A 183 -6.73 -7.16 -9.44
N SER A 184 -6.52 -6.89 -8.17
CA SER A 184 -5.27 -7.27 -7.47
C SER A 184 -5.03 -8.77 -7.44
N SER A 185 -6.06 -9.57 -7.76
CA SER A 185 -5.98 -11.02 -7.85
C SER A 185 -5.48 -11.57 -9.18
N ASP A 186 -5.54 -10.83 -10.30
CA ASP A 186 -5.36 -11.40 -11.66
C ASP A 186 -4.21 -10.82 -12.51
N GLY A 187 -3.38 -9.95 -11.99
CA GLY A 187 -2.09 -9.56 -12.62
C GLY A 187 -2.13 -8.71 -13.91
N GLU A 188 -3.28 -8.43 -14.52
CA GLU A 188 -3.41 -7.56 -15.70
C GLU A 188 -3.66 -6.09 -15.33
N ILE A 189 -2.66 -5.45 -14.75
CA ILE A 189 -2.78 -4.14 -14.13
C ILE A 189 -2.87 -2.98 -15.15
N ASP A 190 -2.20 -3.05 -16.31
CA ASP A 190 -1.91 -1.85 -17.11
C ASP A 190 -3.10 -1.23 -17.86
N MET A 191 -3.99 -2.00 -18.46
CA MET A 191 -5.07 -1.45 -19.29
C MET A 191 -6.27 -0.98 -18.46
N ILE A 192 -6.65 -1.74 -17.45
CA ILE A 192 -7.78 -1.43 -16.56
C ILE A 192 -7.41 -0.30 -15.60
N THR A 193 -6.16 -0.25 -15.18
CA THR A 193 -5.57 0.81 -14.36
C THR A 193 -5.68 2.18 -15.02
N THR A 194 -5.43 2.26 -16.33
CA THR A 194 -5.57 3.50 -17.09
C THR A 194 -7.04 3.96 -17.18
N GLN A 195 -7.98 3.03 -17.32
CA GLN A 195 -9.41 3.36 -17.37
C GLN A 195 -9.94 3.81 -15.99
N LEU A 196 -9.47 3.17 -14.92
CA LEU A 196 -9.82 3.56 -13.55
C LEU A 196 -9.23 4.93 -13.19
N ALA A 197 -7.98 5.20 -13.57
CA ALA A 197 -7.37 6.51 -13.39
C ALA A 197 -8.13 7.61 -14.16
N ARG A 198 -8.64 7.33 -15.36
CA ARG A 198 -9.52 8.26 -16.09
C ARG A 198 -10.84 8.50 -15.37
N ALA A 199 -11.45 7.48 -14.80
CA ALA A 199 -12.67 7.64 -14.00
C ALA A 199 -12.45 8.54 -12.78
N PHE A 200 -11.26 8.48 -12.14
CA PHE A 200 -10.87 9.41 -11.07
C PHE A 200 -10.54 10.82 -11.57
N ALA A 201 -10.02 10.95 -12.78
CA ALA A 201 -9.63 12.25 -13.34
C ALA A 201 -10.83 13.19 -13.58
N ASP A 202 -12.02 12.64 -13.77
CA ASP A 202 -13.26 13.42 -13.89
C ASP A 202 -13.75 14.00 -12.55
N LEU A 203 -13.11 13.64 -11.43
CA LEU A 203 -13.49 14.07 -10.10
C LEU A 203 -12.88 15.44 -9.75
N THR A 204 -13.61 16.50 -9.99
CA THR A 204 -13.21 17.87 -9.62
C THR A 204 -13.13 18.11 -8.11
N THR A 205 -13.54 17.12 -7.29
CA THR A 205 -13.62 17.20 -5.81
C THR A 205 -12.50 16.45 -5.11
N ILE A 206 -11.34 16.31 -5.74
CA ILE A 206 -10.19 15.64 -5.16
C ILE A 206 -9.57 16.51 -4.07
N ASP A 207 -9.35 15.92 -2.90
CA ASP A 207 -8.80 16.58 -1.71
C ASP A 207 -9.68 17.71 -1.13
N VAL A 208 -9.27 18.32 -0.03
CA VAL A 208 -9.93 19.45 0.61
C VAL A 208 -8.95 20.62 0.69
N LEU A 209 -9.28 21.72 0.01
CA LEU A 209 -8.47 22.94 -0.01
C LEU A 209 -8.79 23.85 1.20
N PRO A 210 -7.90 24.80 1.56
CA PRO A 210 -8.08 25.68 2.71
C PRO A 210 -9.40 26.45 2.70
N ASP A 211 -9.81 26.98 1.54
CA ASP A 211 -11.07 27.73 1.40
C ASP A 211 -12.29 26.83 1.64
N GLU A 212 -12.22 25.58 1.20
CA GLU A 212 -13.27 24.59 1.46
C GLU A 212 -13.30 24.22 2.94
N MET A 213 -12.13 24.08 3.58
CA MET A 213 -12.04 23.85 5.05
C MET A 213 -12.60 25.01 5.86
N ALA A 214 -12.53 26.25 5.35
CA ALA A 214 -13.04 27.43 6.02
C ALA A 214 -14.57 27.60 5.91
N THR A 215 -15.15 27.14 4.79
CA THR A 215 -16.55 27.40 4.45
C THR A 215 -17.50 26.21 4.67
N ILE A 216 -17.00 25.01 4.72
CA ILE A 216 -17.79 23.78 4.85
C ILE A 216 -17.61 23.19 6.25
N SER A 217 -18.72 22.96 6.96
CA SER A 217 -18.71 22.47 8.34
C SER A 217 -18.35 20.98 8.48
N GLY A 218 -18.56 20.18 7.43
CA GLY A 218 -18.30 18.74 7.45
C GLY A 218 -17.85 18.22 6.08
N HIS A 219 -16.83 17.39 6.08
CA HIS A 219 -16.23 16.80 4.89
C HIS A 219 -16.33 15.28 4.97
N SER A 220 -16.88 14.64 3.94
CA SER A 220 -16.85 13.18 3.83
C SER A 220 -15.44 12.75 3.43
N VAL A 221 -14.74 12.06 4.34
CA VAL A 221 -13.34 11.65 4.22
C VAL A 221 -13.25 10.13 4.13
N ALA A 222 -12.54 9.62 3.15
CA ALA A 222 -12.21 8.21 3.02
C ALA A 222 -10.94 7.87 3.80
N THR A 223 -9.84 8.57 3.50
CA THR A 223 -8.54 8.35 4.14
C THR A 223 -7.80 9.66 4.36
N ILE A 224 -6.88 9.65 5.32
CA ILE A 224 -5.85 10.68 5.49
C ILE A 224 -4.50 9.98 5.45
N SER A 225 -3.57 10.47 4.59
CA SER A 225 -2.26 9.86 4.42
C SER A 225 -1.13 10.89 4.48
N ALA A 226 0.04 10.47 4.99
CA ALA A 226 1.25 11.28 5.03
C ALA A 226 2.44 10.53 4.44
N PRO A 227 3.27 11.21 3.63
CA PRO A 227 4.45 10.61 3.02
C PRO A 227 5.53 10.31 4.07
N ILE A 228 6.33 9.28 3.80
CA ILE A 228 7.58 8.96 4.47
C ILE A 228 8.69 9.17 3.46
N THR A 229 9.59 10.10 3.78
CA THR A 229 10.69 10.52 2.91
C THR A 229 12.00 9.88 3.37
N VAL A 230 12.68 9.21 2.46
CA VAL A 230 14.02 8.63 2.68
C VAL A 230 14.94 9.16 1.59
N ASP A 231 16.08 9.71 1.97
CA ASP A 231 17.09 10.30 1.06
C ASP A 231 16.47 11.28 0.03
N GLY A 232 15.55 12.13 0.51
CA GLY A 232 14.89 13.14 -0.31
C GLY A 232 13.80 12.62 -1.26
N SER A 233 13.50 11.33 -1.21
CA SER A 233 12.46 10.70 -2.04
C SER A 233 11.36 10.09 -1.17
N VAL A 234 10.10 10.23 -1.58
CA VAL A 234 8.99 9.55 -0.91
C VAL A 234 8.95 8.08 -1.34
N THR A 235 9.24 7.19 -0.39
CA THR A 235 9.31 5.74 -0.62
C THR A 235 8.12 4.99 -0.04
N MET A 236 7.51 5.54 1.02
CA MET A 236 6.37 4.95 1.73
C MET A 236 5.36 6.02 2.11
N SER A 237 4.20 5.60 2.59
CA SER A 237 3.15 6.47 3.13
C SER A 237 2.38 5.76 4.25
N VAL A 238 2.06 6.49 5.32
CA VAL A 238 1.14 6.06 6.38
C VAL A 238 -0.25 6.56 6.04
N THR A 239 -1.25 5.70 6.13
CA THR A 239 -2.65 6.03 5.82
C THR A 239 -3.57 5.59 6.95
N ALA A 240 -4.40 6.52 7.46
CA ALA A 240 -5.52 6.24 8.35
C ALA A 240 -6.82 6.13 7.54
N ALA A 241 -7.56 5.03 7.69
CA ALA A 241 -8.83 4.76 7.01
C ALA A 241 -9.99 5.31 7.86
N VAL A 242 -10.60 6.38 7.40
CA VAL A 242 -11.59 7.16 8.15
C VAL A 242 -13.03 6.75 7.83
N PHE A 243 -13.40 6.78 6.55
CA PHE A 243 -14.75 6.52 6.01
C PHE A 243 -15.88 7.18 6.81
N ALA A 244 -15.73 8.46 7.14
CA ALA A 244 -16.66 9.22 7.95
C ALA A 244 -16.71 10.70 7.53
N THR A 245 -17.71 11.43 8.04
CA THR A 245 -17.75 12.88 7.93
C THR A 245 -16.98 13.49 9.10
N LEU A 246 -15.97 14.29 8.78
CA LEU A 246 -15.14 15.01 9.74
C LEU A 246 -15.32 16.52 9.63
N THR A 247 -15.18 17.22 10.75
CA THR A 247 -15.01 18.67 10.75
C THR A 247 -13.60 19.04 10.26
N SER A 248 -13.42 20.29 9.84
CA SER A 248 -12.10 20.80 9.44
C SER A 248 -11.08 20.74 10.57
N GLY A 249 -11.50 20.88 11.84
CA GLY A 249 -10.66 20.67 13.03
C GLY A 249 -10.19 19.22 13.12
N ALA A 250 -11.13 18.28 13.08
CA ALA A 250 -10.83 16.84 13.15
C ALA A 250 -9.89 16.37 12.01
N ILE A 251 -10.05 16.94 10.81
CA ILE A 251 -9.14 16.65 9.66
C ILE A 251 -7.72 17.12 9.99
N ARG A 252 -7.55 18.33 10.52
CA ARG A 252 -6.22 18.88 10.88
C ARG A 252 -5.58 18.07 12.01
N ASP A 253 -6.33 17.73 13.04
CA ASP A 253 -5.84 16.97 14.18
C ASP A 253 -5.39 15.57 13.76
N LEU A 254 -6.24 14.85 13.01
CA LEU A 254 -5.88 13.53 12.49
C LEU A 254 -4.71 13.60 11.49
N GLY A 255 -4.70 14.58 10.58
CA GLY A 255 -3.60 14.79 9.66
C GLY A 255 -2.27 15.06 10.37
N THR A 256 -2.28 15.79 11.46
CA THR A 256 -1.10 16.03 12.31
C THR A 256 -0.61 14.72 12.95
N LYS A 257 -1.50 13.89 13.47
CA LYS A 257 -1.16 12.58 14.05
C LYS A 257 -0.54 11.63 13.01
N VAL A 258 -1.17 11.52 11.83
CA VAL A 258 -0.66 10.68 10.73
C VAL A 258 0.74 11.15 10.28
N ARG A 259 0.93 12.47 10.14
CA ARG A 259 2.22 13.06 9.79
C ARG A 259 3.29 12.82 10.88
N ALA A 260 2.93 12.95 12.16
CA ALA A 260 3.85 12.67 13.26
C ALA A 260 4.30 11.21 13.27
N THR A 261 3.40 10.26 12.98
CA THR A 261 3.74 8.85 12.83
C THR A 261 4.67 8.61 11.62
N ALA A 262 4.39 9.25 10.48
CA ALA A 262 5.28 9.17 9.32
C ALA A 262 6.69 9.68 9.64
N HIS A 263 6.79 10.81 10.34
CA HIS A 263 8.08 11.39 10.78
C HIS A 263 8.84 10.49 11.76
N SER A 264 8.14 9.88 12.72
CA SER A 264 8.75 8.90 13.64
C SER A 264 9.36 7.71 12.89
N ILE A 265 8.70 7.26 11.82
CA ILE A 265 9.23 6.20 10.96
C ILE A 265 10.46 6.69 10.17
N GLU A 266 10.46 7.93 9.64
CA GLU A 266 11.62 8.54 8.96
C GLU A 266 12.84 8.59 9.88
N GLU A 267 12.67 9.07 11.12
CA GLU A 267 13.75 9.12 12.12
C GLU A 267 14.31 7.72 12.40
N ARG A 268 13.44 6.74 12.51
CA ARG A 268 13.84 5.35 12.75
C ARG A 268 14.63 4.75 11.59
N ILE A 269 14.24 5.05 10.34
CA ILE A 269 14.99 4.64 9.14
C ILE A 269 16.38 5.26 9.16
N ALA A 270 16.48 6.56 9.42
CA ALA A 270 17.75 7.28 9.48
C ALA A 270 18.70 6.69 10.53
N HIS A 271 18.20 6.32 11.72
CA HIS A 271 19.01 5.70 12.76
C HIS A 271 19.49 4.28 12.41
N HIS A 272 18.67 3.46 11.73
CA HIS A 272 19.07 2.10 11.35
C HIS A 272 20.00 2.08 10.12
N GLY A 273 19.87 3.04 9.21
CA GLY A 273 20.77 3.17 8.05
C GLY A 273 22.23 3.48 8.43
N HIS A 274 22.48 4.06 9.59
CA HIS A 274 23.82 4.35 10.08
C HIS A 274 24.50 3.14 10.77
N VAL A 275 23.78 2.09 11.12
CA VAL A 275 24.33 0.90 11.83
C VAL A 275 24.88 -0.15 10.84
N THR A 276 24.56 -0.09 9.56
CA THR A 276 24.97 -1.10 8.57
C THR A 276 26.27 -0.73 7.82
N THR A 277 26.94 0.36 8.23
CA THR A 277 28.21 0.81 7.61
C THR A 277 29.35 0.74 8.64
N ILE A 278 29.60 -0.45 9.18
CA ILE A 278 30.88 -0.77 9.89
C ILE A 278 31.38 -2.10 9.36
#